data_a9654212550a206bdce2f2ecb0b1c00d
#
_entry.id   a9654212550a206bdce2f2ecb0b1c00d
#
_cell.length_a   1.000
_cell.length_b   1.000
_cell.length_c   1.000
_cell.angle_alpha   90.00
_cell.angle_beta   90.00
_cell.angle_gamma   90.00
#
_symmetry.space_group_name_H-M   'P 1'
#
loop_
_entity.id
_entity.type
_entity.pdbx_description
1 polymer ?
#
loop_
_entity_poly.entity_id
_entity_poly.type
_entity_poly.pdbx_seq_one_letter_code
_entity_poly.pdbx_strand_id
1 'polypeptide(L)'
;MKNYKETILKRLNSLNEKAIALKNDRDTQLERAEKIYKGQTLLNIKIDIKDGYLNAIKELAAKERDYLNNLNLSVRKEISTIATKSLTDEEIKDMEFIKAYGVQNMKDNPVLFNMYLDKHGRSFPFRALLSSEGIYLDNAGIPINEIDNLFSACDSYLLNLETSDTCATSLDSAVLLSENNGSIAINGSTLDNFINTYTED
;
A
#
# COMPACT_ATOMS: atom_id res chain seq x y z
N MET A 1 12.73 -7.02 -8.06
CA MET A 1 11.44 -7.32 -7.40
C MET A 1 10.96 -6.11 -6.62
N LYS A 2 9.78 -5.59 -6.95
CA LYS A 2 9.20 -4.42 -6.27
C LYS A 2 8.49 -4.89 -5.00
N ASN A 3 8.64 -4.09 -3.93
CA ASN A 3 7.99 -4.36 -2.63
C ASN A 3 7.41 -3.05 -2.09
N TYR A 4 6.23 -2.70 -2.58
CA TYR A 4 5.52 -1.48 -2.21
C TYR A 4 5.09 -1.49 -0.75
N LYS A 5 4.64 -2.64 -0.24
CA LYS A 5 4.27 -2.81 1.16
C LYS A 5 5.43 -2.48 2.09
N GLU A 6 6.59 -3.09 1.87
CA GLU A 6 7.77 -2.86 2.71
C GLU A 6 8.25 -1.41 2.62
N THR A 7 8.19 -0.82 1.42
CA THR A 7 8.56 0.59 1.20
C THR A 7 7.67 1.52 2.01
N ILE A 8 6.35 1.31 1.98
CA ILE A 8 5.37 2.10 2.74
C ILE A 8 5.60 1.91 4.24
N LEU A 9 5.74 0.67 4.70
CA LEU A 9 5.96 0.37 6.12
C LEU A 9 7.25 1.02 6.66
N LYS A 10 8.36 0.95 5.94
CA LYS A 10 9.60 1.61 6.32
C LYS A 10 9.44 3.13 6.47
N ARG A 11 8.69 3.75 5.55
CA ARG A 11 8.43 5.18 5.61
C ARG A 11 7.55 5.57 6.78
N LEU A 12 6.44 4.87 6.99
CA LEU A 12 5.53 5.12 8.11
C LEU A 12 6.23 4.90 9.46
N ASN A 13 7.11 3.88 9.56
CA ASN A 13 7.96 3.67 10.74
C ASN A 13 8.88 4.88 10.99
N SER A 14 9.58 5.34 9.96
CA SER A 14 10.45 6.52 10.07
C SER A 14 9.67 7.79 10.43
N LEU A 15 8.46 7.95 9.93
CA LEU A 15 7.56 9.04 10.29
C LEU A 15 7.15 8.97 11.77
N ASN A 16 6.78 7.77 12.24
CA ASN A 16 6.42 7.54 13.63
C ASN A 16 7.57 7.85 14.60
N GLU A 17 8.79 7.44 14.28
CA GLU A 17 10.00 7.77 15.06
C GLU A 17 10.19 9.29 15.18
N LYS A 18 10.03 10.02 14.07
CA LYS A 18 10.11 11.50 14.06
C LYS A 18 9.00 12.13 14.89
N ALA A 19 7.78 11.62 14.80
CA ALA A 19 6.65 12.10 15.59
C ALA A 19 6.86 11.88 17.09
N ILE A 20 7.42 10.72 17.48
CA ILE A 20 7.80 10.43 18.88
C ILE A 20 8.88 11.39 19.36
N ALA A 21 9.89 11.67 18.53
CA ALA A 21 10.95 12.61 18.88
C ALA A 21 10.40 14.04 19.10
N LEU A 22 9.50 14.51 18.24
CA LEU A 22 8.84 15.81 18.40
C LEU A 22 7.99 15.87 19.68
N LYS A 23 7.28 14.79 20.00
CA LYS A 23 6.50 14.69 21.24
C LYS A 23 7.39 14.77 22.47
N ASN A 24 8.49 14.02 22.50
CA ASN A 24 9.43 14.04 23.61
C ASN A 24 10.08 15.43 23.79
N ASP A 25 10.40 16.11 22.68
CA ASP A 25 10.91 17.48 22.74
C ASP A 25 9.88 18.46 23.29
N ARG A 26 8.62 18.40 22.82
CA ARG A 26 7.49 19.15 23.38
C ARG A 26 7.37 18.95 24.89
N ASP A 27 7.34 17.71 25.34
CA ASP A 27 7.15 17.38 26.75
C ASP A 27 8.31 17.90 27.61
N THR A 28 9.54 17.80 27.10
CA THR A 28 10.74 18.38 27.73
C THR A 28 10.66 19.92 27.81
N GLN A 29 10.21 20.57 26.75
CA GLN A 29 10.04 22.03 26.75
C GLN A 29 8.94 22.47 27.73
N LEU A 30 7.83 21.75 27.82
CA LEU A 30 6.75 22.01 28.78
C LEU A 30 7.26 21.87 30.23
N GLU A 31 7.99 20.82 30.56
CA GLU A 31 8.59 20.65 31.87
C GLU A 31 9.56 21.77 32.25
N ARG A 32 10.38 22.22 31.32
CA ARG A 32 11.30 23.35 31.52
C ARG A 32 10.53 24.66 31.75
N ALA A 33 9.48 24.89 30.95
CA ALA A 33 8.65 26.06 31.10
C ALA A 33 7.98 26.14 32.49
N GLU A 34 7.49 25.02 33.01
CA GLU A 34 6.87 24.93 34.33
C GLU A 34 7.82 25.24 35.48
N LYS A 35 9.11 24.93 35.30
CA LYS A 35 10.15 25.22 36.29
C LYS A 35 10.55 26.72 36.32
N ILE A 36 10.42 27.40 35.18
CA ILE A 36 10.95 28.77 34.99
C ILE A 36 9.85 29.82 35.13
N TYR A 37 8.66 29.57 34.57
CA TYR A 37 7.59 30.55 34.41
C TYR A 37 6.39 30.28 35.30
N LYS A 38 5.58 31.31 35.58
CA LYS A 38 4.36 31.20 36.38
C LYS A 38 3.25 32.10 35.81
N GLY A 39 2.01 31.80 36.22
CA GLY A 39 0.84 32.62 35.86
C GLY A 39 0.59 32.69 34.35
N GLN A 40 0.20 33.87 33.87
CA GLN A 40 -0.19 34.09 32.47
C GLN A 40 0.96 33.83 31.49
N THR A 41 2.20 34.18 31.88
CA THR A 41 3.38 33.91 31.04
C THR A 41 3.58 32.44 30.78
N LEU A 42 3.42 31.57 31.78
CA LEU A 42 3.48 30.12 31.62
C LEU A 42 2.38 29.61 30.67
N LEU A 43 1.17 30.11 30.80
CA LEU A 43 0.06 29.74 29.92
C LEU A 43 0.36 30.05 28.45
N ASN A 44 0.84 31.26 28.17
CA ASN A 44 1.20 31.66 26.80
C ASN A 44 2.30 30.78 26.22
N ILE A 45 3.37 30.54 26.99
CA ILE A 45 4.49 29.66 26.53
C ILE A 45 4.01 28.23 26.30
N LYS A 46 3.12 27.67 27.11
CA LYS A 46 2.56 26.35 26.89
C LYS A 46 1.73 26.28 25.60
N ILE A 47 0.98 27.32 25.28
CA ILE A 47 0.25 27.41 24.01
C ILE A 47 1.25 27.42 22.85
N ASP A 48 2.25 28.29 22.88
CA ASP A 48 3.25 28.41 21.81
C ASP A 48 3.99 27.08 21.57
N ILE A 49 4.38 26.38 22.65
CA ILE A 49 5.03 25.07 22.54
C ILE A 49 4.11 24.04 21.89
N LYS A 50 2.82 23.97 22.30
CA LYS A 50 1.83 23.06 21.73
C LYS A 50 1.54 23.37 20.27
N ASP A 51 1.36 24.64 19.93
CA ASP A 51 1.11 25.06 18.55
C ASP A 51 2.32 24.77 17.65
N GLY A 52 3.53 25.00 18.14
CA GLY A 52 4.76 24.63 17.45
C GLY A 52 4.83 23.13 17.15
N TYR A 53 4.52 22.29 18.13
CA TYR A 53 4.44 20.84 17.97
C TYR A 53 3.38 20.42 16.94
N LEU A 54 2.15 20.94 17.05
CA LEU A 54 1.06 20.61 16.13
C LEU A 54 1.38 21.01 14.69
N ASN A 55 2.01 22.18 14.49
CA ASN A 55 2.44 22.61 13.17
C ASN A 55 3.53 21.70 12.60
N ALA A 56 4.52 21.30 13.41
CA ALA A 56 5.56 20.37 12.98
C ALA A 56 4.99 18.99 12.59
N ILE A 57 4.04 18.47 13.35
CA ILE A 57 3.35 17.20 13.02
C ILE A 57 2.57 17.34 11.71
N LYS A 58 1.80 18.42 11.52
CA LYS A 58 1.05 18.66 10.28
C LYS A 58 1.98 18.76 9.06
N GLU A 59 3.12 19.43 9.19
CA GLU A 59 4.11 19.50 8.09
C GLU A 59 4.70 18.14 7.75
N LEU A 60 5.00 17.31 8.76
CA LEU A 60 5.49 15.95 8.53
C LEU A 60 4.44 15.09 7.83
N ALA A 61 3.19 15.12 8.31
CA ALA A 61 2.10 14.35 7.73
C ALA A 61 1.79 14.82 6.30
N ALA A 62 1.80 16.11 6.03
CA ALA A 62 1.59 16.66 4.68
C ALA A 62 2.65 16.17 3.69
N LYS A 63 3.93 16.24 4.06
CA LYS A 63 5.04 15.73 3.22
C LYS A 63 4.91 14.24 2.93
N GLU A 64 4.47 13.46 3.91
CA GLU A 64 4.30 12.02 3.73
C GLU A 64 3.05 11.72 2.87
N ARG A 65 1.97 12.47 3.04
CA ARG A 65 0.76 12.38 2.21
C ARG A 65 1.07 12.66 0.74
N ASP A 66 1.86 13.69 0.45
CA ASP A 66 2.30 14.00 -0.92
C ASP A 66 3.11 12.84 -1.52
N TYR A 67 4.02 12.26 -0.75
CA TYR A 67 4.78 11.10 -1.21
C TYR A 67 3.88 9.89 -1.49
N LEU A 68 2.97 9.56 -0.57
CA LEU A 68 2.05 8.42 -0.72
C LEU A 68 1.08 8.63 -1.89
N ASN A 69 0.61 9.84 -2.13
CA ASN A 69 -0.21 10.18 -3.29
C ASN A 69 0.56 9.95 -4.60
N ASN A 70 1.82 10.40 -4.68
CA ASN A 70 2.66 10.17 -5.86
C ASN A 70 2.95 8.67 -6.05
N LEU A 71 3.17 7.93 -4.98
CA LEU A 71 3.37 6.48 -5.03
C LEU A 71 2.10 5.77 -5.52
N ASN A 72 0.92 6.15 -5.03
CA ASN A 72 -0.37 5.63 -5.48
C ASN A 72 -0.57 5.85 -6.98
N LEU A 73 -0.30 7.07 -7.46
CA LEU A 73 -0.38 7.38 -8.90
C LEU A 73 0.60 6.54 -9.72
N SER A 74 1.83 6.33 -9.21
CA SER A 74 2.83 5.49 -9.87
C SER A 74 2.39 4.03 -9.96
N VAL A 75 1.88 3.47 -8.86
CA VAL A 75 1.34 2.10 -8.79
C VAL A 75 0.18 1.92 -9.77
N ARG A 76 -0.79 2.85 -9.78
CA ARG A 76 -1.93 2.80 -10.70
C ARG A 76 -1.51 2.90 -12.16
N LYS A 77 -0.53 3.75 -12.49
CA LYS A 77 0.02 3.85 -13.84
C LYS A 77 0.67 2.55 -14.27
N GLU A 78 1.43 1.91 -13.40
CA GLU A 78 2.08 0.64 -13.69
C GLU A 78 1.05 -0.48 -13.94
N ILE A 79 0.04 -0.58 -13.08
CA ILE A 79 -1.06 -1.54 -13.25
C ILE A 79 -1.84 -1.25 -14.54
N SER A 80 -2.11 0.01 -14.84
CA SER A 80 -2.75 0.38 -16.10
C SER A 80 -1.91 -0.05 -17.30
N THR A 81 -0.59 0.10 -17.25
CA THR A 81 0.32 -0.36 -18.29
C THR A 81 0.25 -1.86 -18.50
N ILE A 82 0.20 -2.64 -17.39
CA ILE A 82 0.03 -4.09 -17.45
C ILE A 82 -1.34 -4.45 -18.05
N ALA A 83 -2.40 -3.81 -17.54
CA ALA A 83 -3.78 -4.14 -17.92
C ALA A 83 -4.14 -3.76 -19.37
N THR A 84 -3.43 -2.80 -19.96
CA THR A 84 -3.69 -2.33 -21.34
C THR A 84 -2.81 -2.99 -22.40
N LYS A 85 -1.93 -3.93 -22.01
CA LYS A 85 -1.17 -4.73 -22.98
C LYS A 85 -2.15 -5.50 -23.88
N SER A 86 -1.87 -5.52 -25.17
CA SER A 86 -2.61 -6.35 -26.12
C SER A 86 -2.05 -7.76 -26.15
N LEU A 87 -2.90 -8.74 -26.49
CA LEU A 87 -2.45 -10.07 -26.82
C LEU A 87 -1.57 -10.03 -28.08
N THR A 88 -0.53 -10.84 -28.10
CA THR A 88 0.27 -11.12 -29.30
C THR A 88 -0.49 -12.07 -30.23
N ASP A 89 -0.10 -12.12 -31.51
CA ASP A 89 -0.67 -13.06 -32.47
C ASP A 89 -0.49 -14.53 -32.05
N GLU A 90 0.59 -14.82 -31.34
CA GLU A 90 0.87 -16.17 -30.81
C GLU A 90 -0.08 -16.50 -29.65
N GLU A 91 -0.28 -15.57 -28.74
CA GLU A 91 -1.23 -15.72 -27.63
C GLU A 91 -2.68 -15.88 -28.14
N ILE A 92 -3.06 -15.15 -29.18
CA ILE A 92 -4.37 -15.30 -29.81
C ILE A 92 -4.54 -16.71 -30.38
N LYS A 93 -3.57 -17.21 -31.13
CA LYS A 93 -3.62 -18.58 -31.70
C LYS A 93 -3.69 -19.65 -30.62
N ASP A 94 -2.92 -19.48 -29.56
CA ASP A 94 -2.91 -20.44 -28.44
C ASP A 94 -4.22 -20.39 -27.67
N MET A 95 -4.84 -19.21 -27.51
CA MET A 95 -6.19 -19.08 -26.93
C MET A 95 -7.27 -19.72 -27.81
N GLU A 96 -7.20 -19.56 -29.13
CA GLU A 96 -8.12 -20.22 -30.07
C GLU A 96 -8.02 -21.74 -29.95
N PHE A 97 -6.79 -22.28 -29.84
CA PHE A 97 -6.58 -23.69 -29.60
C PHE A 97 -7.18 -24.15 -28.26
N ILE A 98 -6.93 -23.42 -27.17
CA ILE A 98 -7.45 -23.76 -25.85
C ILE A 98 -9.00 -23.80 -25.86
N LYS A 99 -9.64 -22.82 -26.53
CA LYS A 99 -11.08 -22.80 -26.71
C LYS A 99 -11.60 -23.97 -27.52
N ALA A 100 -10.93 -24.31 -28.62
CA ALA A 100 -11.30 -25.45 -29.48
C ALA A 100 -11.10 -26.79 -28.79
N TYR A 101 -10.02 -26.94 -28.02
CA TYR A 101 -9.74 -28.16 -27.25
C TYR A 101 -10.72 -28.35 -26.09
N GLY A 102 -11.25 -27.25 -25.57
CA GLY A 102 -12.21 -27.20 -24.49
C GLY A 102 -11.57 -27.01 -23.11
N VAL A 103 -12.11 -26.07 -22.37
CA VAL A 103 -11.59 -25.67 -21.04
C VAL A 103 -11.53 -26.86 -20.06
N GLN A 104 -12.51 -27.77 -20.10
CA GLN A 104 -12.52 -28.93 -19.23
C GLN A 104 -11.39 -29.90 -19.59
N ASN A 105 -11.21 -30.18 -20.87
CA ASN A 105 -10.12 -31.04 -21.34
C ASN A 105 -8.74 -30.43 -20.99
N MET A 106 -8.64 -29.11 -21.00
CA MET A 106 -7.43 -28.40 -20.60
C MET A 106 -7.14 -28.58 -19.10
N LYS A 107 -8.16 -28.50 -18.24
CA LYS A 107 -8.03 -28.77 -16.80
C LYS A 107 -7.61 -30.21 -16.50
N ASP A 108 -8.12 -31.14 -17.28
CA ASP A 108 -7.83 -32.57 -17.14
C ASP A 108 -6.47 -32.98 -17.71
N ASN A 109 -5.80 -32.04 -18.42
CA ASN A 109 -4.46 -32.24 -18.98
C ASN A 109 -3.43 -31.23 -18.41
N PRO A 110 -2.93 -31.45 -17.18
CA PRO A 110 -2.05 -30.50 -16.51
C PRO A 110 -0.72 -30.28 -17.24
N VAL A 111 -0.24 -31.24 -18.01
CA VAL A 111 1.00 -31.09 -18.77
C VAL A 111 0.83 -30.07 -19.88
N LEU A 112 -0.24 -30.20 -20.66
CA LEU A 112 -0.55 -29.25 -21.75
C LEU A 112 -0.88 -27.87 -21.18
N PHE A 113 -1.63 -27.82 -20.08
CA PHE A 113 -1.99 -26.56 -19.42
C PHE A 113 -0.74 -25.81 -18.91
N ASN A 114 0.17 -26.52 -18.21
CA ASN A 114 1.39 -25.90 -17.71
C ASN A 114 2.30 -25.43 -18.85
N MET A 115 2.36 -26.12 -19.97
CA MET A 115 3.11 -25.68 -21.15
C MET A 115 2.64 -24.28 -21.62
N TYR A 116 1.33 -24.02 -21.66
CA TYR A 116 0.80 -22.70 -22.01
C TYR A 116 1.04 -21.65 -20.92
N LEU A 117 0.96 -22.03 -19.64
CA LEU A 117 1.29 -21.13 -18.54
C LEU A 117 2.78 -20.77 -18.52
N ASP A 118 3.67 -21.72 -18.79
CA ASP A 118 5.11 -21.43 -18.88
C ASP A 118 5.42 -20.50 -20.04
N LYS A 119 4.72 -20.67 -21.16
CA LYS A 119 4.91 -19.85 -22.36
C LYS A 119 4.34 -18.43 -22.21
N HIS A 120 3.15 -18.28 -21.64
CA HIS A 120 2.41 -17.02 -21.60
C HIS A 120 2.07 -16.54 -20.18
N GLY A 121 2.61 -17.16 -19.15
CA GLY A 121 2.27 -16.89 -17.75
C GLY A 121 2.56 -15.47 -17.26
N ARG A 122 3.41 -14.74 -18.00
CA ARG A 122 3.71 -13.32 -17.73
C ARG A 122 2.85 -12.34 -18.55
N SER A 123 1.90 -12.85 -19.32
CA SER A 123 0.94 -12.02 -20.06
C SER A 123 -0.35 -11.87 -19.26
N PHE A 124 -0.57 -10.67 -18.70
CA PHE A 124 -1.81 -10.37 -17.98
C PHE A 124 -3.05 -10.60 -18.86
N PRO A 125 -3.14 -10.05 -20.12
CA PRO A 125 -4.32 -10.25 -20.95
C PRO A 125 -4.58 -11.74 -21.27
N PHE A 126 -3.54 -12.56 -21.45
CA PHE A 126 -3.69 -13.99 -21.66
C PHE A 126 -4.26 -14.69 -20.40
N ARG A 127 -3.72 -14.41 -19.23
CA ARG A 127 -4.24 -14.97 -17.96
C ARG A 127 -5.65 -14.52 -17.63
N ALA A 128 -5.93 -13.24 -17.83
CA ALA A 128 -7.26 -12.67 -17.62
C ALA A 128 -8.32 -13.33 -18.55
N LEU A 129 -7.94 -13.59 -19.80
CA LEU A 129 -8.81 -14.27 -20.74
C LEU A 129 -9.04 -15.74 -20.36
N LEU A 130 -7.99 -16.48 -19.94
CA LEU A 130 -8.15 -17.83 -19.40
C LEU A 130 -9.08 -17.87 -18.19
N SER A 131 -8.95 -16.88 -17.29
CA SER A 131 -9.82 -16.76 -16.12
C SER A 131 -11.28 -16.50 -16.51
N SER A 132 -11.52 -15.67 -17.54
CA SER A 132 -12.88 -15.43 -18.05
C SER A 132 -13.53 -16.67 -18.68
N GLU A 133 -12.74 -17.60 -19.18
CA GLU A 133 -13.19 -18.91 -19.68
C GLU A 133 -13.39 -19.96 -18.56
N GLY A 134 -13.25 -19.54 -17.29
CA GLY A 134 -13.51 -20.40 -16.13
C GLY A 134 -12.27 -21.17 -15.63
N ILE A 135 -11.08 -20.82 -16.09
CA ILE A 135 -9.82 -21.35 -15.55
C ILE A 135 -9.34 -20.38 -14.46
N TYR A 136 -9.49 -20.78 -13.19
CA TYR A 136 -9.00 -19.95 -12.09
C TYR A 136 -7.47 -19.87 -12.10
N LEU A 137 -6.96 -18.65 -12.09
CA LEU A 137 -5.53 -18.35 -12.04
C LEU A 137 -5.29 -17.24 -11.00
N ASP A 138 -4.27 -17.43 -10.18
CA ASP A 138 -3.79 -16.37 -9.30
C ASP A 138 -3.36 -15.15 -10.11
N ASN A 139 -3.56 -13.95 -9.57
CA ASN A 139 -3.19 -12.68 -10.21
C ASN A 139 -3.83 -12.41 -11.61
N ALA A 140 -4.90 -13.13 -11.99
CA ALA A 140 -5.63 -12.84 -13.24
C ALA A 140 -6.59 -11.63 -13.12
N GLY A 141 -6.80 -11.11 -11.93
CA GLY A 141 -7.60 -9.92 -11.65
C GLY A 141 -6.74 -8.72 -11.26
N ILE A 142 -7.19 -7.51 -11.60
CA ILE A 142 -6.52 -6.27 -11.19
C ILE A 142 -6.81 -6.03 -9.70
N PRO A 143 -5.79 -5.85 -8.83
CA PRO A 143 -5.97 -5.72 -7.38
C PRO A 143 -6.36 -4.30 -6.96
N ILE A 144 -7.47 -3.75 -7.51
CA ILE A 144 -7.90 -2.37 -7.24
C ILE A 144 -8.27 -2.18 -5.76
N ASN A 145 -9.03 -3.13 -5.20
CA ASN A 145 -9.48 -3.04 -3.81
C ASN A 145 -8.31 -3.03 -2.83
N GLU A 146 -7.26 -3.81 -3.10
CA GLU A 146 -6.06 -3.87 -2.28
C GLU A 146 -5.29 -2.55 -2.31
N ILE A 147 -5.24 -1.90 -3.48
CA ILE A 147 -4.63 -0.58 -3.63
C ILE A 147 -5.41 0.45 -2.83
N ASP A 148 -6.73 0.49 -3.00
CA ASP A 148 -7.60 1.44 -2.30
C ASP A 148 -7.51 1.26 -0.79
N ASN A 149 -7.55 0.02 -0.31
CA ASN A 149 -7.42 -0.30 1.11
C ASN A 149 -6.05 0.10 1.67
N LEU A 150 -4.96 -0.18 0.94
CA LEU A 150 -3.60 0.15 1.35
C LEU A 150 -3.43 1.66 1.54
N PHE A 151 -3.80 2.46 0.55
CA PHE A 151 -3.63 3.91 0.61
C PHE A 151 -4.63 4.58 1.55
N SER A 152 -5.86 4.08 1.68
CA SER A 152 -6.83 4.55 2.69
C SER A 152 -6.34 4.30 4.12
N ALA A 153 -5.67 3.18 4.36
CA ALA A 153 -5.04 2.90 5.65
C ALA A 153 -3.93 3.90 5.97
N CYS A 154 -3.10 4.22 4.98
CA CYS A 154 -2.05 5.23 5.13
C CYS A 154 -2.63 6.60 5.45
N ASP A 155 -3.68 7.04 4.74
CA ASP A 155 -4.35 8.32 5.00
C ASP A 155 -4.99 8.37 6.39
N SER A 156 -5.61 7.28 6.82
CA SER A 156 -6.17 7.17 8.17
C SER A 156 -5.11 7.28 9.26
N TYR A 157 -3.94 6.66 9.03
CA TYR A 157 -2.79 6.78 9.93
C TYR A 157 -2.29 8.23 10.03
N LEU A 158 -2.13 8.92 8.88
CA LEU A 158 -1.69 10.31 8.84
C LEU A 158 -2.70 11.24 9.52
N LEU A 159 -3.99 11.03 9.30
CA LEU A 159 -5.04 11.80 9.96
C LEU A 159 -5.02 11.61 11.48
N ASN A 160 -4.83 10.38 11.95
CA ASN A 160 -4.70 10.11 13.37
C ASN A 160 -3.46 10.78 13.97
N LEU A 161 -2.35 10.82 13.25
CA LEU A 161 -1.13 11.49 13.67
C LEU A 161 -1.35 13.02 13.83
N GLU A 162 -2.10 13.63 12.90
CA GLU A 162 -2.43 15.07 12.92
C GLU A 162 -3.41 15.47 14.02
N THR A 163 -4.32 14.55 14.39
CA THR A 163 -5.47 14.88 15.28
C THR A 163 -5.33 14.33 16.69
N SER A 164 -4.49 13.31 16.87
CA SER A 164 -4.32 12.65 18.17
C SER A 164 -3.07 13.15 18.88
N ASP A 165 -3.22 13.57 20.13
CA ASP A 165 -2.08 13.88 21.02
C ASP A 165 -1.31 12.60 21.45
N THR A 166 -1.87 11.44 21.12
CA THR A 166 -1.26 10.12 21.31
C THR A 166 -0.62 9.67 20.00
N CYS A 167 0.69 9.92 19.84
CA CYS A 167 1.47 9.15 18.87
C CYS A 167 1.26 7.67 19.19
N ALA A 168 0.83 6.89 18.21
CA ALA A 168 0.79 5.43 18.38
C ALA A 168 2.17 4.98 18.83
N THR A 169 2.24 4.30 19.98
CA THR A 169 3.50 3.90 20.60
C THR A 169 4.22 2.81 19.81
N SER A 170 3.57 2.24 18.81
CA SER A 170 4.19 1.37 17.80
C SER A 170 3.35 1.36 16.52
N LEU A 171 4.01 1.19 15.39
CA LEU A 171 3.34 0.94 14.11
C LEU A 171 2.57 -0.38 14.14
N ASP A 172 3.01 -1.33 14.96
CA ASP A 172 2.26 -2.55 15.28
C ASP A 172 0.86 -2.23 15.80
N SER A 173 0.67 -1.12 16.52
CA SER A 173 -0.66 -0.66 16.94
C SER A 173 -1.50 -0.11 15.78
N ALA A 174 -0.90 0.53 14.79
CA ALA A 174 -1.63 0.98 13.59
C ALA A 174 -1.96 -0.21 12.67
N VAL A 175 -1.06 -1.18 12.55
CA VAL A 175 -1.27 -2.45 11.85
C VAL A 175 -2.26 -3.33 12.63
N LEU A 176 -2.15 -3.42 13.97
CA LEU A 176 -3.06 -4.17 14.84
C LEU A 176 -4.45 -3.50 14.96
N LEU A 177 -4.56 -2.18 14.90
CA LEU A 177 -5.85 -1.50 14.79
C LEU A 177 -6.53 -1.82 13.46
N SER A 178 -5.76 -2.09 12.42
CA SER A 178 -6.28 -2.57 11.13
C SER A 178 -6.71 -4.04 11.20
N GLU A 179 -6.00 -4.88 11.92
CA GLU A 179 -6.35 -6.29 12.12
C GLU A 179 -7.58 -6.48 13.04
N ASN A 180 -7.70 -5.68 14.10
CA ASN A 180 -8.82 -5.75 15.05
C ASN A 180 -10.12 -5.15 14.53
N ASN A 181 -10.07 -4.23 13.56
CA ASN A 181 -11.26 -3.67 12.92
C ASN A 181 -11.71 -4.44 11.66
N GLY A 182 -11.12 -5.59 11.40
CA GLY A 182 -11.61 -6.57 10.41
C GLY A 182 -11.45 -6.15 8.95
N SER A 183 -10.64 -5.14 8.63
CA SER A 183 -10.61 -4.67 7.25
C SER A 183 -9.29 -4.12 6.71
N ILE A 184 -8.18 -4.16 7.44
CA ILE A 184 -6.93 -3.74 6.81
C ILE A 184 -5.77 -4.63 7.28
N ALA A 185 -5.75 -5.87 6.88
CA ALA A 185 -4.48 -6.48 6.57
C ALA A 185 -3.89 -5.66 5.42
N ILE A 186 -2.76 -4.99 5.64
CA ILE A 186 -1.94 -4.48 4.54
C ILE A 186 -1.43 -5.74 3.82
N ASN A 187 -2.30 -6.39 3.07
CA ASN A 187 -1.99 -7.48 2.18
C ASN A 187 -1.45 -6.91 0.87
N GLY A 188 -0.40 -6.08 0.98
CA GLY A 188 0.39 -5.68 -0.17
C GLY A 188 1.05 -6.87 -0.89
N SER A 189 0.93 -8.08 -0.34
CA SER A 189 1.39 -9.30 -1.01
C SER A 189 0.66 -9.53 -2.34
N THR A 190 -0.63 -9.24 -2.45
CA THR A 190 -1.38 -9.42 -3.69
C THR A 190 -0.96 -8.39 -4.73
N LEU A 191 -0.82 -7.11 -4.33
CA LEU A 191 -0.37 -6.04 -5.20
C LEU A 191 1.08 -6.27 -5.69
N ASP A 192 1.99 -6.56 -4.75
CA ASP A 192 3.39 -6.80 -5.06
C ASP A 192 3.55 -8.05 -5.95
N ASN A 193 2.80 -9.12 -5.68
CA ASN A 193 2.78 -10.33 -6.49
C ASN A 193 2.22 -10.05 -7.89
N PHE A 194 1.13 -9.28 -8.01
CA PHE A 194 0.56 -8.90 -9.31
C PHE A 194 1.61 -8.16 -10.15
N ILE A 195 2.18 -7.09 -9.60
CA ILE A 195 3.16 -6.28 -10.32
C ILE A 195 4.38 -7.11 -10.71
N ASN A 196 4.95 -7.87 -9.76
CA ASN A 196 6.13 -8.67 -10.00
C ASN A 196 5.89 -9.79 -11.03
N THR A 197 4.68 -10.38 -11.07
CA THR A 197 4.33 -11.40 -12.07
C THR A 197 4.42 -10.85 -13.49
N TYR A 198 4.06 -9.59 -13.72
CA TYR A 198 3.90 -9.02 -15.07
C TYR A 198 4.95 -7.98 -15.47
N THR A 199 5.88 -7.60 -14.59
CA THR A 199 6.92 -6.59 -14.88
C THR A 199 8.35 -7.12 -14.87
N GLU A 200 8.60 -8.34 -14.41
CA GLU A 200 9.94 -8.94 -14.49
C GLU A 200 10.22 -9.40 -15.94
N ASP A 201 11.29 -8.84 -16.50
CA ASP A 201 11.89 -9.27 -17.76
C ASP A 201 12.75 -10.53 -17.57
#